data_54377352bb9e2c080f3b31332cb9e9b0
#
_entry.id   54377352bb9e2c080f3b31332cb9e9b0
#
_cell.length_a   1.000
_cell.length_b   1.000
_cell.length_c   1.000
_cell.angle_alpha   90.00
_cell.angle_beta   90.00
_cell.angle_gamma   90.00
#
_symmetry.space_group_name_H-M   'P 1'
#
loop_
_entity.id
_entity.type
_entity.pdbx_description
1 polymer ?
#
loop_
_entity_poly.entity_id
_entity_poly.type
_entity_poly.pdbx_seq_one_letter_code
_entity_poly.pdbx_strand_id
1 'polypeptide(L)'
;MTSEARRGYAKGRAKRTEILDQAMALFGEAGYRGASLRVIATRCGISHPGLLHHFPTKEALLLAVLQHRDDVDDAWLALGVTRGLDHLRRLADLAELNAKRRGIVELFSVVAAEATSPDHPAHAYFEARYRTSLANTELAYRQAREAGELREDVDPSAAAQQLIALMDGLQIQWLISDCATDMAGVLRAHVQAQATVRF
;
A
#
# COMPACT_ATOMS: atom_id res chain seq x y z
N MET A 1 -20.80 28.83 7.11
CA MET A 1 -19.57 28.91 6.29
C MET A 1 -19.94 29.51 4.94
N THR A 2 -19.32 30.62 4.57
CA THR A 2 -19.56 31.32 3.30
C THR A 2 -19.08 30.49 2.10
N SER A 3 -19.66 30.73 0.91
CA SER A 3 -19.31 30.04 -0.35
C SER A 3 -17.80 30.18 -0.68
N GLU A 4 -17.17 31.31 -0.35
CA GLU A 4 -15.74 31.55 -0.54
C GLU A 4 -14.86 30.69 0.39
N ALA A 5 -15.26 30.51 1.66
CA ALA A 5 -14.54 29.65 2.60
C ALA A 5 -14.58 28.16 2.12
N ARG A 6 -15.72 27.69 1.59
CA ARG A 6 -15.83 26.35 0.99
C ARG A 6 -14.95 26.17 -0.25
N ARG A 7 -14.86 27.18 -1.12
CA ARG A 7 -14.01 27.16 -2.32
C ARG A 7 -12.52 27.16 -1.95
N GLY A 8 -12.11 27.96 -0.97
CA GLY A 8 -10.74 27.99 -0.45
C GLY A 8 -10.32 26.64 0.15
N TYR A 9 -11.19 26.04 0.95
CA TYR A 9 -10.97 24.73 1.56
C TYR A 9 -10.86 23.60 0.50
N ALA A 10 -11.74 23.61 -0.51
CA ALA A 10 -11.69 22.65 -1.61
C ALA A 10 -10.38 22.77 -2.43
N LYS A 11 -9.94 24.01 -2.71
CA LYS A 11 -8.67 24.26 -3.41
C LYS A 11 -7.45 23.81 -2.60
N GLY A 12 -7.47 24.03 -1.28
CA GLY A 12 -6.41 23.59 -0.37
C GLY A 12 -6.32 22.05 -0.33
N ARG A 13 -7.45 21.36 -0.28
CA ARG A 13 -7.50 19.89 -0.33
C ARG A 13 -6.96 19.34 -1.66
N ALA A 14 -7.41 19.90 -2.80
CA ALA A 14 -6.93 19.49 -4.11
C ALA A 14 -5.41 19.64 -4.24
N LYS A 15 -4.87 20.77 -3.76
CA LYS A 15 -3.41 21.00 -3.77
C LYS A 15 -2.68 20.03 -2.86
N ARG A 16 -3.25 19.71 -1.69
CA ARG A 16 -2.66 18.71 -0.78
C ARG A 16 -2.59 17.32 -1.44
N THR A 17 -3.64 16.89 -2.14
CA THR A 17 -3.65 15.62 -2.89
C THR A 17 -2.59 15.64 -4.00
N GLU A 18 -2.51 16.70 -4.80
CA GLU A 18 -1.48 16.86 -5.84
C GLU A 18 -0.05 16.75 -5.27
N ILE A 19 0.20 17.33 -4.09
CA ILE A 19 1.51 17.21 -3.42
C ILE A 19 1.78 15.75 -3.03
N LEU A 20 0.78 15.03 -2.50
CA LEU A 20 0.93 13.62 -2.14
C LEU A 20 1.25 12.75 -3.36
N ASP A 21 0.57 12.98 -4.51
CA ASP A 21 0.82 12.24 -5.75
C ASP A 21 2.23 12.47 -6.29
N GLN A 22 2.70 13.73 -6.33
CA GLN A 22 4.05 14.06 -6.77
C GLN A 22 5.14 13.56 -5.81
N ALA A 23 4.86 13.58 -4.50
CA ALA A 23 5.76 13.05 -3.49
C ALA A 23 5.84 11.51 -3.58
N MET A 24 4.71 10.83 -3.81
CA MET A 24 4.64 9.39 -4.02
C MET A 24 5.56 8.96 -5.17
N ALA A 25 5.44 9.63 -6.33
CA ALA A 25 6.28 9.35 -7.49
C ALA A 25 7.77 9.55 -7.16
N LEU A 26 8.14 10.68 -6.54
CA LEU A 26 9.55 10.98 -6.26
C LEU A 26 10.14 10.06 -5.18
N PHE A 27 9.37 9.67 -4.16
CA PHE A 27 9.84 8.69 -3.16
C PHE A 27 10.02 7.30 -3.76
N GLY A 28 9.18 6.90 -4.72
CA GLY A 28 9.37 5.66 -5.47
C GLY A 28 10.63 5.70 -6.35
N GLU A 29 10.84 6.80 -7.09
CA GLU A 29 11.98 6.98 -8.00
C GLU A 29 13.35 7.05 -7.28
N ALA A 30 13.40 7.74 -6.13
CA ALA A 30 14.67 8.15 -5.50
C ALA A 30 14.86 7.64 -4.07
N GLY A 31 13.90 6.93 -3.52
CA GLY A 31 13.86 6.56 -2.10
C GLY A 31 13.63 7.76 -1.17
N TYR A 32 13.50 7.48 0.11
CA TYR A 32 13.32 8.55 1.09
C TYR A 32 14.52 9.50 1.11
N ARG A 33 15.74 8.97 1.19
CA ARG A 33 16.97 9.81 1.32
C ARG A 33 17.21 10.68 0.09
N GLY A 34 17.01 10.14 -1.10
CA GLY A 34 17.27 10.81 -2.39
C GLY A 34 16.22 11.86 -2.77
N ALA A 35 14.97 11.74 -2.29
CA ALA A 35 13.89 12.66 -2.63
C ALA A 35 14.13 14.06 -2.01
N SER A 36 13.85 15.11 -2.81
CA SER A 36 13.99 16.51 -2.39
C SER A 36 12.65 17.23 -2.34
N LEU A 37 12.34 17.88 -1.20
CA LEU A 37 11.14 18.73 -1.04
C LEU A 37 11.10 19.88 -2.06
N ARG A 38 12.25 20.41 -2.48
CA ARG A 38 12.32 21.47 -3.50
C ARG A 38 11.89 20.94 -4.87
N VAL A 39 12.29 19.70 -5.21
CA VAL A 39 11.86 19.05 -6.46
C VAL A 39 10.35 18.82 -6.44
N ILE A 40 9.80 18.31 -5.32
CA ILE A 40 8.35 18.12 -5.16
C ILE A 40 7.61 19.44 -5.31
N ALA A 41 8.07 20.51 -4.63
CA ALA A 41 7.45 21.84 -4.74
C ALA A 41 7.44 22.34 -6.20
N THR A 42 8.55 22.17 -6.92
CA THR A 42 8.65 22.54 -8.34
C THR A 42 7.67 21.73 -9.20
N ARG A 43 7.57 20.41 -9.02
CA ARG A 43 6.61 19.55 -9.74
C ARG A 43 5.15 19.99 -9.51
N CYS A 44 4.85 20.48 -8.30
CA CYS A 44 3.51 20.99 -7.93
C CYS A 44 3.27 22.47 -8.31
N GLY A 45 4.24 23.14 -8.93
CA GLY A 45 4.12 24.56 -9.27
C GLY A 45 3.96 25.50 -8.06
N ILE A 46 4.53 25.15 -6.89
CA ILE A 46 4.49 25.94 -5.66
C ILE A 46 5.89 26.26 -5.14
N SER A 47 6.00 27.28 -4.30
CA SER A 47 7.25 27.58 -3.63
C SER A 47 7.58 26.53 -2.55
N HIS A 48 8.86 26.36 -2.21
CA HIS A 48 9.27 25.47 -1.11
C HIS A 48 8.62 25.87 0.24
N PRO A 49 8.53 27.15 0.64
CA PRO A 49 7.73 27.55 1.81
C PRO A 49 6.25 27.18 1.68
N GLY A 50 5.67 27.26 0.48
CA GLY A 50 4.28 26.85 0.23
C GLY A 50 4.08 25.35 0.46
N LEU A 51 5.04 24.51 0.08
CA LEU A 51 5.00 23.08 0.39
C LEU A 51 5.12 22.83 1.90
N LEU A 52 6.04 23.52 2.60
CA LEU A 52 6.21 23.39 4.05
C LEU A 52 4.98 23.83 4.85
N HIS A 53 4.15 24.72 4.30
CA HIS A 53 2.86 25.05 4.89
C HIS A 53 1.90 23.86 4.90
N HIS A 54 1.94 22.99 3.89
CA HIS A 54 1.13 21.77 3.84
C HIS A 54 1.75 20.60 4.62
N PHE A 55 3.08 20.47 4.57
CA PHE A 55 3.85 19.39 5.20
C PHE A 55 5.14 19.98 5.79
N PRO A 56 5.19 20.19 7.12
CA PRO A 56 6.28 20.91 7.76
C PRO A 56 7.66 20.27 7.59
N THR A 57 7.71 18.96 7.43
CA THR A 57 8.96 18.20 7.26
C THR A 57 8.83 17.15 6.16
N LYS A 58 9.97 16.62 5.72
CA LYS A 58 10.00 15.52 4.74
C LYS A 58 9.43 14.23 5.32
N GLU A 59 9.65 13.98 6.61
CA GLU A 59 9.09 12.86 7.35
C GLU A 59 7.55 12.95 7.39
N ALA A 60 7.01 14.13 7.72
CA ALA A 60 5.56 14.35 7.74
C ALA A 60 4.94 14.13 6.36
N LEU A 61 5.62 14.54 5.29
CA LEU A 61 5.17 14.29 3.93
C LEU A 61 5.21 12.80 3.59
N LEU A 62 6.31 12.09 3.92
CA LEU A 62 6.43 10.65 3.68
C LEU A 62 5.32 9.87 4.37
N LEU A 63 5.12 10.09 5.67
CA LEU A 63 4.07 9.41 6.44
C LEU A 63 2.68 9.71 5.88
N ALA A 64 2.43 10.94 5.44
CA ALA A 64 1.15 11.29 4.82
C ALA A 64 0.93 10.62 3.44
N VAL A 65 1.99 10.41 2.66
CA VAL A 65 1.93 9.66 1.39
C VAL A 65 1.61 8.18 1.65
N LEU A 66 2.30 7.56 2.61
CA LEU A 66 2.07 6.18 2.98
C LEU A 66 0.64 5.96 3.52
N GLN A 67 0.17 6.84 4.40
CA GLN A 67 -1.19 6.79 4.92
C GLN A 67 -2.24 6.99 3.82
N HIS A 68 -2.02 7.95 2.90
CA HIS A 68 -2.94 8.17 1.79
C HIS A 68 -3.07 6.94 0.88
N ARG A 69 -1.95 6.26 0.62
CA ARG A 69 -1.95 5.00 -0.11
C ARG A 69 -2.76 3.92 0.62
N ASP A 70 -2.57 3.78 1.94
CA ASP A 70 -3.30 2.80 2.73
C ASP A 70 -4.80 3.08 2.75
N ASP A 71 -5.20 4.35 2.96
CA ASP A 71 -6.62 4.76 2.93
C ASP A 71 -7.30 4.37 1.61
N VAL A 72 -6.59 4.50 0.47
CA VAL A 72 -7.11 4.11 -0.85
C VAL A 72 -7.21 2.59 -0.99
N ASP A 73 -6.18 1.85 -0.57
CA ASP A 73 -6.15 0.39 -0.66
C ASP A 73 -7.16 -0.25 0.30
N ASP A 74 -7.29 0.26 1.53
CA ASP A 74 -8.25 -0.23 2.53
C ASP A 74 -9.70 0.01 2.10
N ALA A 75 -9.99 1.16 1.51
CA ALA A 75 -11.31 1.44 0.93
C ALA A 75 -11.61 0.49 -0.23
N TRP A 76 -10.62 0.18 -1.07
CA TRP A 76 -10.77 -0.75 -2.18
C TRP A 76 -10.94 -2.20 -1.70
N LEU A 77 -10.18 -2.63 -0.69
CA LEU A 77 -10.29 -3.95 -0.05
C LEU A 77 -11.63 -4.11 0.70
N ALA A 78 -12.35 -3.03 0.96
CA ALA A 78 -13.56 -3.01 1.77
C ALA A 78 -13.34 -3.72 3.13
N LEU A 79 -12.28 -3.30 3.84
CA LEU A 79 -11.91 -3.88 5.13
C LEU A 79 -13.10 -3.86 6.10
N GLY A 80 -13.30 -4.98 6.80
CA GLY A 80 -14.42 -5.18 7.71
C GLY A 80 -15.74 -5.59 7.04
N VAL A 81 -15.84 -5.57 5.71
CA VAL A 81 -17.04 -6.01 4.95
C VAL A 81 -16.79 -7.39 4.32
N THR A 82 -15.65 -7.57 3.64
CA THR A 82 -15.27 -8.85 3.03
C THR A 82 -14.70 -9.82 4.06
N ARG A 83 -14.96 -11.12 3.90
CA ARG A 83 -14.58 -12.17 4.85
C ARG A 83 -14.06 -13.41 4.10
N GLY A 84 -13.31 -14.25 4.83
CA GLY A 84 -12.86 -15.55 4.35
C GLY A 84 -12.18 -15.47 2.99
N LEU A 85 -12.49 -16.38 2.09
CA LEU A 85 -11.91 -16.41 0.74
C LEU A 85 -12.20 -15.15 -0.07
N ASP A 86 -13.31 -14.43 0.16
CA ASP A 86 -13.59 -13.19 -0.57
C ASP A 86 -12.58 -12.09 -0.23
N HIS A 87 -12.12 -12.02 1.03
CA HIS A 87 -11.04 -11.11 1.40
C HIS A 87 -9.72 -11.48 0.72
N LEU A 88 -9.39 -12.78 0.69
CA LEU A 88 -8.18 -13.27 0.02
C LEU A 88 -8.20 -13.02 -1.50
N ARG A 89 -9.39 -13.17 -2.15
CA ARG A 89 -9.58 -12.79 -3.57
C ARG A 89 -9.28 -11.32 -3.80
N ARG A 90 -9.79 -10.44 -2.92
CA ARG A 90 -9.55 -9.00 -3.05
C ARG A 90 -8.06 -8.63 -2.88
N LEU A 91 -7.29 -9.35 -2.08
CA LEU A 91 -5.83 -9.15 -2.02
C LEU A 91 -5.17 -9.47 -3.37
N ALA A 92 -5.56 -10.54 -4.03
CA ALA A 92 -5.06 -10.86 -5.38
C ALA A 92 -5.50 -9.84 -6.43
N ASP A 93 -6.77 -9.38 -6.37
CA ASP A 93 -7.28 -8.34 -7.25
C ASP A 93 -6.61 -6.96 -6.99
N LEU A 94 -6.22 -6.67 -5.73
CA LEU A 94 -5.41 -5.49 -5.40
C LEU A 94 -4.04 -5.55 -6.08
N ALA A 95 -3.43 -6.73 -6.18
CA ALA A 95 -2.17 -6.90 -6.92
C ALA A 95 -2.36 -6.61 -8.43
N GLU A 96 -3.50 -7.00 -9.02
CA GLU A 96 -3.84 -6.65 -10.41
C GLU A 96 -4.04 -5.13 -10.59
N LEU A 97 -4.69 -4.48 -9.63
CA LEU A 97 -4.82 -3.02 -9.62
C LEU A 97 -3.44 -2.34 -9.48
N ASN A 98 -2.58 -2.85 -8.61
CA ASN A 98 -1.23 -2.35 -8.38
C ASN A 98 -0.34 -2.49 -9.63
N ALA A 99 -0.53 -3.53 -10.44
CA ALA A 99 0.16 -3.68 -11.73
C ALA A 99 -0.12 -2.52 -12.72
N LYS A 100 -1.19 -1.75 -12.50
CA LYS A 100 -1.54 -0.54 -13.27
C LYS A 100 -1.02 0.75 -12.60
N ARG A 101 -0.38 0.66 -11.44
CA ARG A 101 0.04 1.79 -10.59
C ARG A 101 1.51 1.65 -10.18
N ARG A 102 2.41 1.57 -11.18
CA ARG A 102 3.85 1.31 -10.97
C ARG A 102 4.46 2.15 -9.84
N GLY A 103 4.19 3.46 -9.81
CA GLY A 103 4.75 4.35 -8.78
C GLY A 103 4.35 3.98 -7.34
N ILE A 104 3.18 3.35 -7.13
CA ILE A 104 2.77 2.84 -5.81
C ILE A 104 3.61 1.63 -5.41
N VAL A 105 3.85 0.71 -6.35
CA VAL A 105 4.67 -0.48 -6.12
C VAL A 105 6.13 -0.09 -5.87
N GLU A 106 6.67 0.85 -6.66
CA GLU A 106 8.03 1.40 -6.47
C GLU A 106 8.17 2.04 -5.09
N LEU A 107 7.25 2.95 -4.72
CA LEU A 107 7.24 3.60 -3.42
C LEU A 107 7.30 2.57 -2.29
N PHE A 108 6.36 1.61 -2.33
CA PHE A 108 6.25 0.63 -1.25
C PHE A 108 7.50 -0.24 -1.14
N SER A 109 7.96 -0.82 -2.26
CA SER A 109 9.12 -1.71 -2.27
C SER A 109 10.40 -1.00 -1.81
N VAL A 110 10.63 0.24 -2.29
CA VAL A 110 11.84 1.00 -1.94
C VAL A 110 11.80 1.45 -0.48
N VAL A 111 10.69 2.08 -0.05
CA VAL A 111 10.60 2.66 1.29
C VAL A 111 10.48 1.56 2.36
N ALA A 112 9.81 0.43 2.08
CA ALA A 112 9.77 -0.71 2.99
C ALA A 112 11.18 -1.27 3.24
N ALA A 113 11.99 -1.41 2.19
CA ALA A 113 13.38 -1.86 2.31
C ALA A 113 14.24 -0.87 3.12
N GLU A 114 14.12 0.45 2.87
CA GLU A 114 14.82 1.48 3.66
C GLU A 114 14.37 1.47 5.13
N ALA A 115 13.07 1.24 5.39
CA ALA A 115 12.46 1.25 6.72
C ALA A 115 12.80 0.00 7.57
N THR A 116 13.55 -0.96 7.06
CA THR A 116 14.16 -2.03 7.88
C THR A 116 15.15 -1.48 8.90
N SER A 117 15.72 -0.28 8.65
CA SER A 117 16.53 0.45 9.63
C SER A 117 15.64 1.06 10.71
N PRO A 118 15.89 0.80 12.03
CA PRO A 118 15.10 1.38 13.12
C PRO A 118 15.10 2.91 13.15
N ASP A 119 16.14 3.56 12.63
CA ASP A 119 16.28 5.03 12.59
C ASP A 119 15.50 5.65 11.40
N HIS A 120 14.91 4.84 10.51
CA HIS A 120 14.16 5.36 9.39
C HIS A 120 12.79 5.91 9.85
N PRO A 121 12.36 7.11 9.39
CA PRO A 121 11.13 7.72 9.88
C PRO A 121 9.84 6.92 9.61
N ALA A 122 9.86 6.01 8.63
CA ALA A 122 8.74 5.12 8.35
C ALA A 122 8.86 3.75 9.05
N HIS A 123 9.86 3.47 9.90
CA HIS A 123 10.04 2.17 10.55
C HIS A 123 8.81 1.78 11.36
N ALA A 124 8.39 2.63 12.29
CA ALA A 124 7.21 2.37 13.14
C ALA A 124 5.91 2.24 12.33
N TYR A 125 5.78 2.98 11.22
CA TYR A 125 4.65 2.84 10.30
C TYR A 125 4.61 1.43 9.68
N PHE A 126 5.73 0.94 9.12
CA PHE A 126 5.76 -0.40 8.51
C PHE A 126 5.57 -1.51 9.55
N GLU A 127 6.13 -1.37 10.75
CA GLU A 127 5.89 -2.32 11.85
C GLU A 127 4.39 -2.45 12.16
N ALA A 128 3.70 -1.32 12.34
CA ALA A 128 2.26 -1.30 12.59
C ALA A 128 1.47 -1.86 11.41
N ARG A 129 1.84 -1.49 10.17
CA ARG A 129 1.20 -1.96 8.96
C ARG A 129 1.29 -3.47 8.79
N TYR A 130 2.49 -4.06 8.91
CA TYR A 130 2.65 -5.52 8.81
C TYR A 130 1.87 -6.26 9.89
N ARG A 131 1.87 -5.75 11.12
CA ARG A 131 1.04 -6.32 12.20
C ARG A 131 -0.44 -6.35 11.83
N THR A 132 -0.98 -5.25 11.31
CA THR A 132 -2.38 -5.13 10.90
C THR A 132 -2.69 -6.01 9.70
N SER A 133 -1.84 -6.00 8.67
CA SER A 133 -2.05 -6.79 7.45
C SER A 133 -2.02 -8.29 7.74
N LEU A 134 -1.07 -8.74 8.56
CA LEU A 134 -1.00 -10.14 8.99
C LEU A 134 -2.23 -10.55 9.80
N ALA A 135 -2.67 -9.73 10.77
CA ALA A 135 -3.85 -10.03 11.59
C ALA A 135 -5.13 -10.11 10.73
N ASN A 136 -5.34 -9.19 9.80
CA ASN A 136 -6.50 -9.20 8.90
C ASN A 136 -6.47 -10.41 7.96
N THR A 137 -5.32 -10.75 7.42
CA THR A 137 -5.15 -11.90 6.52
C THR A 137 -5.34 -13.22 7.28
N GLU A 138 -4.78 -13.35 8.49
CA GLU A 138 -4.99 -14.52 9.36
C GLU A 138 -6.47 -14.69 9.72
N LEU A 139 -7.16 -13.59 10.05
CA LEU A 139 -8.60 -13.62 10.32
C LEU A 139 -9.38 -14.14 9.09
N ALA A 140 -9.02 -13.71 7.89
CA ALA A 140 -9.66 -14.19 6.66
C ALA A 140 -9.42 -15.70 6.46
N TYR A 141 -8.21 -16.21 6.69
CA TYR A 141 -7.91 -17.63 6.63
C TYR A 141 -8.69 -18.43 7.70
N ARG A 142 -8.81 -17.93 8.92
CA ARG A 142 -9.63 -18.56 9.98
C ARG A 142 -11.09 -18.64 9.59
N GLN A 143 -11.66 -17.57 9.04
CA GLN A 143 -13.04 -17.53 8.56
C GLN A 143 -13.28 -18.50 7.40
N ALA A 144 -12.33 -18.62 6.47
CA ALA A 144 -12.40 -19.61 5.38
C ALA A 144 -12.35 -21.05 5.92
N ARG A 145 -11.56 -21.31 6.97
CA ARG A 145 -11.54 -22.61 7.66
C ARG A 145 -12.88 -22.93 8.34
N GLU A 146 -13.44 -21.97 9.08
CA GLU A 146 -14.74 -22.13 9.75
C GLU A 146 -15.88 -22.39 8.74
N ALA A 147 -15.77 -21.85 7.53
CA ALA A 147 -16.70 -22.09 6.43
C ALA A 147 -16.47 -23.44 5.71
N GLY A 148 -15.41 -24.20 6.04
CA GLY A 148 -15.04 -25.43 5.35
C GLY A 148 -14.42 -25.22 3.96
N GLU A 149 -14.03 -23.98 3.64
CA GLU A 149 -13.48 -23.58 2.35
C GLU A 149 -11.95 -23.73 2.26
N LEU A 150 -11.29 -24.09 3.37
CA LEU A 150 -9.84 -24.25 3.48
C LEU A 150 -9.50 -25.69 3.80
N ARG A 151 -8.42 -26.21 3.19
CA ARG A 151 -7.91 -27.55 3.48
C ARG A 151 -7.51 -27.68 4.95
N GLU A 152 -7.72 -28.85 5.54
CA GLU A 152 -7.47 -29.09 6.97
C GLU A 152 -5.98 -28.95 7.38
N ASP A 153 -5.06 -29.24 6.45
CA ASP A 153 -3.61 -29.14 6.66
C ASP A 153 -3.03 -27.72 6.57
N VAL A 154 -3.85 -26.69 6.22
CA VAL A 154 -3.41 -25.30 6.10
C VAL A 154 -3.52 -24.60 7.45
N ASP A 155 -2.43 -24.20 8.06
CA ASP A 155 -2.43 -23.34 9.25
C ASP A 155 -2.71 -21.88 8.88
N PRO A 156 -3.76 -21.23 9.43
CA PRO A 156 -4.13 -19.86 9.07
C PRO A 156 -3.05 -18.81 9.32
N SER A 157 -2.28 -18.95 10.40
CA SER A 157 -1.24 -18.00 10.76
C SER A 157 -0.05 -18.10 9.80
N ALA A 158 0.39 -19.35 9.53
CA ALA A 158 1.46 -19.60 8.56
C ALA A 158 1.04 -19.20 7.13
N ALA A 159 -0.21 -19.49 6.73
CA ALA A 159 -0.73 -19.12 5.42
C ALA A 159 -0.79 -17.59 5.25
N ALA A 160 -1.20 -16.84 6.27
CA ALA A 160 -1.19 -15.39 6.26
C ALA A 160 0.24 -14.82 6.09
N GLN A 161 1.20 -15.34 6.85
CA GLN A 161 2.61 -14.95 6.73
C GLN A 161 3.16 -15.24 5.32
N GLN A 162 2.86 -16.42 4.77
CA GLN A 162 3.28 -16.82 3.43
C GLN A 162 2.67 -15.92 2.36
N LEU A 163 1.37 -15.59 2.45
CA LEU A 163 0.68 -14.76 1.46
C LEU A 163 1.24 -13.34 1.44
N ILE A 164 1.45 -12.71 2.62
CA ILE A 164 2.02 -11.36 2.70
C ILE A 164 3.46 -11.35 2.19
N ALA A 165 4.29 -12.33 2.57
CA ALA A 165 5.66 -12.45 2.08
C ALA A 165 5.71 -12.68 0.54
N LEU A 166 4.78 -13.45 0.00
CA LEU A 166 4.64 -13.67 -1.44
C LEU A 166 4.25 -12.37 -2.16
N MET A 167 3.30 -11.60 -1.61
CA MET A 167 2.91 -10.31 -2.17
C MET A 167 4.09 -9.33 -2.25
N ASP A 168 4.87 -9.22 -1.18
CA ASP A 168 6.04 -8.34 -1.14
C ASP A 168 7.12 -8.79 -2.13
N GLY A 169 7.43 -10.09 -2.18
CA GLY A 169 8.41 -10.65 -3.11
C GLY A 169 8.01 -10.48 -4.57
N LEU A 170 6.73 -10.65 -4.89
CA LEU A 170 6.21 -10.48 -6.24
C LEU A 170 6.31 -9.02 -6.73
N GLN A 171 6.13 -8.03 -5.86
CA GLN A 171 6.31 -6.63 -6.24
C GLN A 171 7.75 -6.34 -6.69
N ILE A 172 8.74 -6.86 -5.97
CA ILE A 172 10.15 -6.72 -6.33
C ILE A 172 10.45 -7.42 -7.67
N GLN A 173 9.99 -8.65 -7.85
CA GLN A 173 10.17 -9.40 -9.09
C GLN A 173 9.51 -8.70 -10.29
N TRP A 174 8.31 -8.16 -10.08
CA TRP A 174 7.57 -7.42 -11.10
C TRP A 174 8.31 -6.15 -11.54
N LEU A 175 8.89 -5.39 -10.59
CA LEU A 175 9.69 -4.21 -10.90
C LEU A 175 10.97 -4.57 -11.67
N ILE A 176 11.67 -5.66 -11.27
CA ILE A 176 12.91 -6.10 -11.91
C ILE A 176 12.66 -6.70 -13.31
N SER A 177 11.52 -7.36 -13.51
CA SER A 177 11.13 -7.96 -14.79
C SER A 177 10.48 -6.98 -15.78
N ASP A 178 10.64 -5.69 -15.58
CA ASP A 178 9.97 -4.64 -16.35
C ASP A 178 8.44 -4.86 -16.46
N CYS A 179 7.85 -5.14 -15.32
CA CYS A 179 6.40 -5.35 -15.15
C CYS A 179 5.83 -6.62 -15.85
N ALA A 180 6.67 -7.59 -16.19
CA ALA A 180 6.24 -8.81 -16.88
C ALA A 180 5.68 -9.90 -15.95
N THR A 181 5.96 -9.85 -14.63
CA THR A 181 5.48 -10.85 -13.66
C THR A 181 3.97 -10.74 -13.44
N ASP A 182 3.22 -11.83 -13.60
CA ASP A 182 1.79 -11.91 -13.26
C ASP A 182 1.60 -12.08 -11.75
N MET A 183 1.67 -10.95 -11.01
CA MET A 183 1.51 -10.94 -9.56
C MET A 183 0.17 -11.54 -9.12
N ALA A 184 -0.91 -11.13 -9.77
CA ALA A 184 -2.27 -11.55 -9.40
C ALA A 184 -2.50 -13.04 -9.68
N GLY A 185 -2.06 -13.55 -10.83
CA GLY A 185 -2.18 -14.96 -11.18
C GLY A 185 -1.42 -15.85 -10.20
N VAL A 186 -0.20 -15.47 -9.81
CA VAL A 186 0.58 -16.23 -8.82
C VAL A 186 -0.11 -16.24 -7.45
N LEU A 187 -0.66 -15.11 -6.99
CA LEU A 187 -1.40 -15.03 -5.72
C LEU A 187 -2.68 -15.89 -5.77
N ARG A 188 -3.45 -15.80 -6.86
CA ARG A 188 -4.66 -16.62 -7.05
C ARG A 188 -4.32 -18.11 -7.03
N ALA A 189 -3.27 -18.54 -7.73
CA ALA A 189 -2.83 -19.93 -7.73
C ALA A 189 -2.39 -20.40 -6.34
N HIS A 190 -1.68 -19.54 -5.58
CA HIS A 190 -1.24 -19.86 -4.21
C HIS A 190 -2.45 -20.09 -3.27
N VAL A 191 -3.44 -19.20 -3.26
CA VAL A 191 -4.62 -19.36 -2.42
C VAL A 191 -5.50 -20.53 -2.90
N GLN A 192 -5.65 -20.70 -4.23
CA GLN A 192 -6.40 -21.84 -4.79
C GLN A 192 -5.83 -23.19 -4.34
N ALA A 193 -4.51 -23.33 -4.24
CA ALA A 193 -3.87 -24.56 -3.78
C ALA A 193 -4.18 -24.90 -2.30
N GLN A 194 -4.64 -23.92 -1.53
CA GLN A 194 -5.00 -24.04 -0.12
C GLN A 194 -6.52 -24.21 0.09
N ALA A 195 -7.32 -23.82 -0.89
CA ALA A 195 -8.78 -23.85 -0.83
C ALA A 195 -9.35 -25.22 -1.23
N THR A 196 -10.50 -25.57 -0.64
CA THR A 196 -11.31 -26.76 -1.00
C THR A 196 -12.33 -26.47 -2.09
N VAL A 197 -12.61 -25.20 -2.32
CA VAL A 197 -13.55 -24.69 -3.30
C VAL A 197 -12.82 -23.86 -4.36
N ARG A 198 -13.49 -23.56 -5.48
CA ARG A 198 -12.90 -22.73 -6.52
C ARG A 198 -12.71 -21.29 -6.02
N PHE A 199 -11.47 -20.83 -6.13
CA PHE A 199 -11.04 -19.48 -5.74
C PHE A 199 -11.19 -18.47 -6.88
#